data_20331ea2d3c1852fe53723ac1af3e112
#
_entry.id   20331ea2d3c1852fe53723ac1af3e112
#
_cell.length_a   1.000
_cell.length_b   1.000
_cell.length_c   1.000
_cell.angle_alpha   90.00
_cell.angle_beta   90.00
_cell.angle_gamma   90.00
#
_symmetry.space_group_name_H-M   'P 1'
#
loop_
_entity.id
_entity.type
_entity.pdbx_description
1 polymer ?
#
loop_
_entity_poly.entity_id
_entity_poly.type
_entity_poly.pdbx_seq_one_letter_code
_entity_poly.pdbx_strand_id
1 'polypeptide(L)'
;KVDWAMRWFTFDVDFEMYGKDLTESAILSNKVCMALGKRPPNGFAYELFLDEKGEKISKSKGNGISIDEWLRYASPESLSLYMYPNPRRAKKLYSEVVPKTVDEYLSSIEKYSNQKKSDQVLNPVWHVHNGAPPKEKIVMPFSMLLNLVGSSNAKSKDILWKFINRFHKNIKPEEYPILDSLTENAINYFKDKVEPNKKFKVPDEQETKALKNLISKLNSISQSLEPEEIQTIVYSIGKENGYEKNLRDWFKLIYEVVFGEENGPRMGFFISFFGLNETIELINKKINN
;
A
#
# COMPACT_ATOMS: atom_id res chain seq x y z
N LYS A 1 37.49 3.52 -11.39
CA LYS A 1 37.68 2.11 -11.85
C LYS A 1 38.85 1.44 -11.11
N VAL A 2 40.01 2.08 -11.09
CA VAL A 2 41.17 1.55 -10.34
C VAL A 2 40.91 1.58 -8.83
N ASP A 3 40.30 2.62 -8.30
CA ASP A 3 39.91 2.76 -6.90
C ASP A 3 39.05 1.61 -6.41
N TRP A 4 38.12 1.15 -7.21
CA TRP A 4 37.25 0.01 -6.86
C TRP A 4 38.05 -1.28 -6.72
N ALA A 5 38.91 -1.58 -7.69
CA ALA A 5 39.79 -2.75 -7.64
C ALA A 5 40.78 -2.69 -6.47
N MET A 6 41.33 -1.50 -6.15
CA MET A 6 42.20 -1.32 -4.98
C MET A 6 41.47 -1.58 -3.66
N ARG A 7 40.24 -1.15 -3.52
CA ARG A 7 39.42 -1.47 -2.33
C ARG A 7 39.18 -2.96 -2.21
N TRP A 8 38.81 -3.63 -3.28
CA TRP A 8 38.59 -5.07 -3.32
C TRP A 8 39.88 -5.82 -2.93
N PHE A 9 41.00 -5.39 -3.46
CA PHE A 9 42.32 -5.96 -3.13
C PHE A 9 42.71 -5.75 -1.67
N THR A 10 42.52 -4.53 -1.14
CA THR A 10 42.94 -4.16 0.22
C THR A 10 42.10 -4.83 1.30
N PHE A 11 40.77 -4.88 1.09
CA PHE A 11 39.79 -5.36 2.07
C PHE A 11 39.36 -6.81 1.89
N ASP A 12 39.94 -7.54 0.92
CA ASP A 12 39.55 -8.92 0.60
C ASP A 12 38.02 -9.09 0.42
N VAL A 13 37.43 -8.25 -0.43
CA VAL A 13 36.00 -8.21 -0.64
C VAL A 13 35.54 -9.47 -1.37
N ASP A 14 34.60 -10.22 -0.77
CA ASP A 14 34.05 -11.46 -1.34
C ASP A 14 32.87 -11.21 -2.28
N PHE A 15 32.09 -10.15 -2.01
CA PHE A 15 30.86 -9.87 -2.75
C PHE A 15 30.62 -8.37 -2.92
N GLU A 16 30.25 -7.97 -4.15
CA GLU A 16 29.96 -6.58 -4.49
C GLU A 16 28.66 -6.45 -5.28
N MET A 17 27.75 -5.61 -4.80
CA MET A 17 26.52 -5.25 -5.53
C MET A 17 26.65 -3.87 -6.17
N TYR A 18 26.22 -3.76 -7.44
CA TYR A 18 26.31 -2.49 -8.17
C TYR A 18 25.13 -2.31 -9.12
N GLY A 19 24.78 -1.06 -9.38
CA GLY A 19 23.78 -0.71 -10.40
C GLY A 19 24.28 -1.11 -11.80
N LYS A 20 23.38 -1.52 -12.67
CA LYS A 20 23.72 -1.99 -14.03
C LYS A 20 24.49 -0.97 -14.86
N ASP A 21 24.34 0.32 -14.58
CA ASP A 21 25.09 1.41 -15.21
C ASP A 21 26.59 1.41 -14.86
N LEU A 22 26.99 0.65 -13.84
CA LEU A 22 28.38 0.44 -13.45
C LEU A 22 28.98 -0.87 -13.99
N THR A 23 28.26 -1.64 -14.81
CA THR A 23 28.68 -2.94 -15.30
C THR A 23 30.04 -2.90 -16.01
N GLU A 24 30.29 -1.91 -16.90
CA GLU A 24 31.59 -1.75 -17.56
C GLU A 24 32.70 -1.41 -16.56
N SER A 25 32.39 -0.62 -15.54
CA SER A 25 33.34 -0.30 -14.48
C SER A 25 33.71 -1.52 -13.67
N ALA A 26 32.73 -2.39 -13.34
CA ALA A 26 32.98 -3.65 -12.66
C ALA A 26 33.87 -4.59 -13.47
N ILE A 27 33.59 -4.75 -14.78
CA ILE A 27 34.41 -5.58 -15.69
C ILE A 27 35.86 -5.11 -15.72
N LEU A 28 36.09 -3.79 -15.80
CA LEU A 28 37.45 -3.24 -15.80
C LEU A 28 38.12 -3.39 -14.42
N SER A 29 37.39 -3.17 -13.34
CA SER A 29 37.90 -3.35 -11.97
C SER A 29 38.27 -4.81 -11.70
N ASN A 30 37.49 -5.79 -12.24
CA ASN A 30 37.85 -7.21 -12.17
C ASN A 30 39.23 -7.48 -12.81
N LYS A 31 39.49 -6.93 -14.00
CA LYS A 31 40.79 -7.08 -14.69
C LYS A 31 41.93 -6.49 -13.88
N VAL A 32 41.72 -5.29 -13.29
CA VAL A 32 42.72 -4.63 -12.46
C VAL A 32 42.97 -5.44 -11.18
N CYS A 33 41.95 -5.95 -10.51
CA CYS A 33 42.08 -6.78 -9.32
C CYS A 33 42.90 -8.05 -9.61
N MET A 34 42.63 -8.73 -10.71
CA MET A 34 43.42 -9.88 -11.17
C MET A 34 44.89 -9.52 -11.46
N ALA A 35 45.11 -8.38 -12.10
CA ALA A 35 46.49 -7.90 -12.37
C ALA A 35 47.26 -7.59 -11.08
N LEU A 36 46.56 -7.21 -10.00
CA LEU A 36 47.14 -7.02 -8.66
C LEU A 36 47.38 -8.37 -7.92
N GLY A 37 46.99 -9.48 -8.50
CA GLY A 37 47.24 -10.81 -7.97
C GLY A 37 46.15 -11.36 -7.04
N LYS A 38 44.95 -10.77 -7.00
CA LYS A 38 43.81 -11.28 -6.24
C LYS A 38 42.62 -11.61 -7.13
N ARG A 39 41.81 -12.57 -6.66
CA ARG A 39 40.51 -12.86 -7.27
C ARG A 39 39.55 -11.69 -6.99
N PRO A 40 38.84 -11.17 -8.03
CA PRO A 40 37.80 -10.17 -7.80
C PRO A 40 36.61 -10.77 -7.05
N PRO A 41 35.78 -9.95 -6.36
CA PRO A 41 34.59 -10.41 -5.67
C PRO A 41 33.57 -10.98 -6.64
N ASN A 42 32.67 -11.81 -6.12
CA ASN A 42 31.48 -12.18 -6.88
C ASN A 42 30.60 -10.96 -7.09
N GLY A 43 30.32 -10.63 -8.35
CA GLY A 43 29.57 -9.44 -8.69
C GLY A 43 28.07 -9.71 -8.89
N PHE A 44 27.25 -8.75 -8.47
CA PHE A 44 25.82 -8.76 -8.70
C PHE A 44 25.33 -7.39 -9.20
N ALA A 45 24.85 -7.35 -10.44
CA ALA A 45 24.27 -6.14 -11.02
C ALA A 45 22.76 -6.10 -10.75
N TYR A 46 22.27 -5.02 -10.15
CA TYR A 46 20.83 -4.76 -9.97
C TYR A 46 20.33 -3.70 -10.95
N GLU A 47 19.03 -3.76 -11.26
CA GLU A 47 18.36 -2.83 -12.17
C GLU A 47 18.13 -1.46 -11.53
N LEU A 48 17.90 -0.48 -12.40
CA LEU A 48 17.60 0.89 -12.00
C LEU A 48 16.14 1.02 -11.54
N PHE A 49 15.88 2.03 -10.72
CA PHE A 49 14.53 2.44 -10.38
C PHE A 49 14.00 3.43 -11.41
N LEU A 50 12.72 3.25 -11.73
CA LEU A 50 12.00 4.06 -12.71
C LEU A 50 10.91 4.87 -12.00
N ASP A 51 10.58 6.01 -12.54
CA ASP A 51 9.42 6.79 -12.09
C ASP A 51 8.09 6.19 -12.59
N GLU A 52 6.99 6.87 -12.33
CA GLU A 52 5.64 6.47 -12.76
C GLU A 52 5.56 6.28 -14.29
N LYS A 53 6.25 7.12 -15.06
CA LYS A 53 6.25 7.07 -16.53
C LYS A 53 7.21 6.03 -17.11
N GLY A 54 8.03 5.40 -16.26
CA GLY A 54 9.05 4.44 -16.70
C GLY A 54 10.37 5.08 -17.09
N GLU A 55 10.59 6.33 -16.72
CA GLU A 55 11.87 7.01 -16.90
C GLU A 55 12.81 6.76 -15.71
N LYS A 56 14.14 6.82 -15.97
CA LYS A 56 15.13 6.67 -14.90
C LYS A 56 14.97 7.77 -13.84
N ILE A 57 14.86 7.36 -12.57
CA ILE A 57 14.87 8.28 -11.43
C ILE A 57 16.23 8.98 -11.34
N SER A 58 16.21 10.30 -11.19
CA SER A 58 17.41 11.07 -10.91
C SER A 58 17.13 12.16 -9.87
N LYS A 59 18.13 12.42 -9.00
CA LYS A 59 18.03 13.47 -7.97
C LYS A 59 17.77 14.86 -8.56
N SER A 60 18.34 15.16 -9.72
CA SER A 60 18.17 16.46 -10.39
C SER A 60 16.77 16.66 -10.97
N LYS A 61 16.07 15.57 -11.35
CA LYS A 61 14.69 15.63 -11.86
C LYS A 61 13.66 15.61 -10.74
N GLY A 62 13.99 15.09 -9.55
CA GLY A 62 13.06 14.93 -8.44
C GLY A 62 11.86 14.03 -8.77
N ASN A 63 12.02 13.10 -9.70
CA ASN A 63 10.93 12.30 -10.29
C ASN A 63 10.70 10.94 -9.63
N GLY A 64 11.07 10.77 -8.37
CA GLY A 64 10.86 9.55 -7.60
C GLY A 64 10.57 9.87 -6.15
N ILE A 65 10.29 8.85 -5.35
CA ILE A 65 10.16 8.97 -3.92
C ILE A 65 11.53 8.80 -3.24
N SER A 66 11.87 9.67 -2.27
CA SER A 66 13.07 9.52 -1.45
C SER A 66 12.86 8.49 -0.34
N ILE A 67 13.95 8.03 0.29
CA ILE A 67 13.87 7.15 1.47
C ILE A 67 13.14 7.85 2.63
N ASP A 68 13.48 9.12 2.91
CA ASP A 68 12.85 9.89 3.98
C ASP A 68 11.35 10.07 3.74
N GLU A 69 10.97 10.29 2.48
CA GLU A 69 9.56 10.39 2.10
C GLU A 69 8.84 9.04 2.24
N TRP A 70 9.49 7.91 1.87
CA TRP A 70 8.93 6.58 2.11
C TRP A 70 8.69 6.34 3.59
N LEU A 71 9.69 6.63 4.44
CA LEU A 71 9.61 6.41 5.89
C LEU A 71 8.57 7.28 6.59
N ARG A 72 8.13 8.36 5.95
CA ARG A 72 7.00 9.16 6.42
C ARG A 72 5.66 8.43 6.25
N TYR A 73 5.56 7.50 5.29
CA TYR A 73 4.32 6.82 4.92
C TYR A 73 4.32 5.33 5.23
N ALA A 74 5.46 4.72 5.48
CA ALA A 74 5.59 3.29 5.66
C ALA A 74 6.87 2.91 6.42
N SER A 75 6.92 1.67 6.91
CA SER A 75 8.08 1.16 7.64
C SER A 75 9.28 0.88 6.72
N PRO A 76 10.52 0.89 7.27
CA PRO A 76 11.71 0.51 6.52
C PRO A 76 11.67 -0.96 6.04
N GLU A 77 11.00 -1.84 6.78
CA GLU A 77 10.83 -3.24 6.40
C GLU A 77 9.96 -3.40 5.15
N SER A 78 8.93 -2.55 5.01
CA SER A 78 8.10 -2.53 3.79
C SER A 78 8.91 -2.10 2.57
N LEU A 79 9.81 -1.11 2.71
CA LEU A 79 10.73 -0.71 1.67
C LEU A 79 11.72 -1.84 1.34
N SER A 80 12.29 -2.47 2.35
CA SER A 80 13.21 -3.60 2.19
C SER A 80 12.52 -4.76 1.47
N LEU A 81 11.26 -5.06 1.81
CA LEU A 81 10.47 -6.08 1.13
C LEU A 81 10.21 -5.69 -0.33
N TYR A 82 9.95 -4.42 -0.63
CA TYR A 82 9.81 -3.95 -2.01
C TYR A 82 11.09 -4.14 -2.82
N MET A 83 12.26 -3.92 -2.20
CA MET A 83 13.56 -4.06 -2.85
C MET A 83 13.96 -5.52 -3.07
N TYR A 84 13.61 -6.41 -2.15
CA TYR A 84 14.09 -7.79 -2.07
C TYR A 84 13.78 -8.65 -3.31
N PRO A 85 12.52 -8.74 -3.83
CA PRO A 85 12.21 -9.63 -4.93
C PRO A 85 12.73 -9.11 -6.28
N ASN A 86 13.25 -10.02 -7.13
CA ASN A 86 13.62 -9.70 -8.50
C ASN A 86 14.54 -8.47 -8.68
N PRO A 87 15.71 -8.41 -8.03
CA PRO A 87 16.58 -7.24 -8.07
C PRO A 87 17.16 -6.96 -9.48
N ARG A 88 17.11 -7.95 -10.39
CA ARG A 88 17.51 -7.79 -11.80
C ARG A 88 16.41 -7.28 -12.70
N ARG A 89 15.25 -6.93 -12.15
CA ARG A 89 14.12 -6.34 -12.88
C ARG A 89 13.91 -4.91 -12.44
N ALA A 90 13.80 -4.00 -13.41
CA ALA A 90 13.50 -2.61 -13.12
C ALA A 90 12.18 -2.48 -12.37
N LYS A 91 12.16 -1.62 -11.36
CA LYS A 91 10.99 -1.36 -10.51
C LYS A 91 10.63 0.11 -10.56
N LYS A 92 9.34 0.40 -10.58
CA LYS A 92 8.84 1.77 -10.48
C LYS A 92 8.80 2.19 -9.01
N LEU A 93 9.42 3.30 -8.66
CA LEU A 93 9.52 3.81 -7.29
C LEU A 93 8.96 5.24 -7.23
N TYR A 94 7.67 5.36 -6.93
CA TYR A 94 6.91 6.58 -6.80
C TYR A 94 5.84 6.43 -5.70
N SER A 95 5.18 7.52 -5.29
CA SER A 95 4.36 7.51 -4.07
C SER A 95 3.22 6.50 -4.09
N GLU A 96 2.57 6.28 -5.24
CA GLU A 96 1.40 5.40 -5.35
C GLU A 96 1.73 3.90 -5.20
N VAL A 97 3.01 3.51 -5.23
CA VAL A 97 3.40 2.12 -4.94
C VAL A 97 3.40 1.82 -3.45
N VAL A 98 3.48 2.85 -2.58
CA VAL A 98 3.60 2.69 -1.13
C VAL A 98 2.43 1.92 -0.52
N PRO A 99 1.15 2.29 -0.73
CA PRO A 99 0.03 1.58 -0.11
C PRO A 99 -0.02 0.10 -0.47
N LYS A 100 0.18 -0.21 -1.75
CA LYS A 100 0.20 -1.59 -2.23
C LYS A 100 1.34 -2.39 -1.61
N THR A 101 2.53 -1.78 -1.51
CA THR A 101 3.70 -2.43 -0.91
C THR A 101 3.50 -2.71 0.58
N VAL A 102 2.87 -1.78 1.30
CA VAL A 102 2.53 -2.00 2.71
C VAL A 102 1.54 -3.15 2.84
N ASP A 103 0.51 -3.21 2.00
CA ASP A 103 -0.45 -4.32 2.02
C ASP A 103 0.21 -5.67 1.67
N GLU A 104 1.14 -5.70 0.72
CA GLU A 104 1.93 -6.89 0.41
C GLU A 104 2.84 -7.31 1.59
N TYR A 105 3.42 -6.36 2.31
CA TYR A 105 4.20 -6.60 3.52
C TYR A 105 3.34 -7.21 4.63
N LEU A 106 2.18 -6.61 4.92
CA LEU A 106 1.25 -7.13 5.93
C LEU A 106 0.75 -8.55 5.58
N SER A 107 0.39 -8.78 4.32
CA SER A 107 0.02 -10.12 3.83
C SER A 107 1.16 -11.13 3.97
N SER A 108 2.42 -10.70 3.81
CA SER A 108 3.58 -11.57 3.98
C SER A 108 3.82 -11.95 5.43
N ILE A 109 3.58 -11.02 6.39
CA ILE A 109 3.59 -11.31 7.84
C ILE A 109 2.51 -12.34 8.19
N GLU A 110 1.28 -12.12 7.71
CA GLU A 110 0.16 -13.03 7.98
C GLU A 110 0.43 -14.44 7.43
N LYS A 111 0.92 -14.52 6.18
CA LYS A 111 1.32 -15.79 5.56
C LYS A 111 2.42 -16.49 6.36
N TYR A 112 3.45 -15.73 6.78
CA TYR A 112 4.55 -16.28 7.56
C TYR A 112 4.08 -16.98 8.84
N SER A 113 3.15 -16.36 9.55
CA SER A 113 2.58 -16.91 10.79
C SER A 113 1.85 -18.24 10.59
N ASN A 114 1.31 -18.48 9.38
CA ASN A 114 0.56 -19.67 9.02
C ASN A 114 1.38 -20.73 8.26
N GLN A 115 2.63 -20.44 7.88
CA GLN A 115 3.50 -21.35 7.15
C GLN A 115 4.17 -22.41 8.05
N LYS A 116 4.48 -23.57 7.46
CA LYS A 116 5.35 -24.56 8.09
C LYS A 116 6.77 -23.98 8.28
N LYS A 117 7.45 -24.39 9.34
CA LYS A 117 8.81 -23.90 9.64
C LYS A 117 9.80 -24.08 8.48
N SER A 118 9.70 -25.17 7.72
CA SER A 118 10.52 -25.41 6.52
C SER A 118 10.36 -24.35 5.45
N ASP A 119 9.16 -23.75 5.34
CA ASP A 119 8.79 -22.84 4.26
C ASP A 119 8.97 -21.37 4.68
N GLN A 120 9.09 -21.10 5.98
CA GLN A 120 9.25 -19.76 6.54
C GLN A 120 10.49 -19.03 6.01
N VAL A 121 11.59 -19.73 5.80
CA VAL A 121 12.82 -19.16 5.22
C VAL A 121 12.63 -18.71 3.75
N LEU A 122 11.64 -19.22 3.05
CA LEU A 122 11.31 -18.81 1.68
C LEU A 122 10.42 -17.55 1.64
N ASN A 123 9.86 -17.15 2.78
CA ASN A 123 9.07 -15.93 2.86
C ASN A 123 9.99 -14.70 2.95
N PRO A 124 9.84 -13.70 2.05
CA PRO A 124 10.68 -12.51 2.07
C PRO A 124 10.71 -11.77 3.42
N VAL A 125 9.61 -11.84 4.18
CA VAL A 125 9.51 -11.21 5.51
C VAL A 125 10.53 -11.77 6.51
N TRP A 126 10.90 -13.05 6.40
CA TRP A 126 11.94 -13.65 7.22
C TRP A 126 13.29 -12.95 7.01
N HIS A 127 13.63 -12.65 5.76
CA HIS A 127 14.90 -12.01 5.40
C HIS A 127 14.95 -10.54 5.82
N VAL A 128 13.89 -9.77 5.58
CA VAL A 128 13.87 -8.33 5.95
C VAL A 128 13.83 -8.10 7.45
N HIS A 129 13.45 -9.12 8.23
CA HIS A 129 13.48 -9.10 9.69
C HIS A 129 14.62 -9.93 10.30
N ASN A 130 15.65 -10.30 9.53
CA ASN A 130 16.79 -11.08 10.00
C ASN A 130 16.40 -12.36 10.78
N GLY A 131 15.38 -13.07 10.31
CA GLY A 131 14.90 -14.32 10.91
C GLY A 131 13.90 -14.14 12.07
N ALA A 132 13.56 -12.92 12.45
CA ALA A 132 12.65 -12.62 13.55
C ALA A 132 11.46 -11.72 13.14
N PRO A 133 10.59 -12.15 12.23
CA PRO A 133 9.40 -11.38 11.85
C PRO A 133 8.47 -11.13 13.05
N PRO A 134 7.72 -10.00 13.02
CA PRO A 134 6.76 -9.68 14.06
C PRO A 134 5.64 -10.73 14.12
N LYS A 135 5.11 -10.95 15.32
CA LYS A 135 4.02 -11.90 15.59
C LYS A 135 2.66 -11.21 15.71
N GLU A 136 2.61 -9.92 15.45
CA GLU A 136 1.38 -9.15 15.51
C GLU A 136 0.34 -9.70 14.51
N LYS A 137 -0.88 -9.87 14.98
CA LYS A 137 -1.99 -10.26 14.10
C LYS A 137 -2.37 -9.08 13.22
N ILE A 138 -2.36 -9.30 11.92
CA ILE A 138 -2.83 -8.28 10.98
C ILE A 138 -4.36 -8.26 10.99
N VAL A 139 -4.93 -7.12 11.37
CA VAL A 139 -6.38 -6.97 11.53
C VAL A 139 -7.03 -6.23 10.37
N MET A 140 -6.24 -5.44 9.61
CA MET A 140 -6.71 -4.76 8.42
C MET A 140 -5.56 -4.36 7.49
N PRO A 141 -5.81 -4.19 6.18
CA PRO A 141 -4.85 -3.66 5.24
C PRO A 141 -4.69 -2.13 5.38
N PHE A 142 -3.54 -1.62 4.95
CA PHE A 142 -3.23 -0.19 4.94
C PHE A 142 -4.17 0.60 4.02
N SER A 143 -4.56 0.04 2.89
CA SER A 143 -5.56 0.61 1.99
C SER A 143 -6.89 0.89 2.69
N MET A 144 -7.31 0.05 3.63
CA MET A 144 -8.52 0.29 4.44
C MET A 144 -8.33 1.48 5.39
N LEU A 145 -7.17 1.61 6.03
CA LEU A 145 -6.86 2.78 6.88
C LEU A 145 -6.93 4.09 6.07
N LEU A 146 -6.40 4.11 4.84
CA LEU A 146 -6.49 5.28 3.96
C LEU A 146 -7.95 5.67 3.67
N ASN A 147 -8.80 4.68 3.40
CA ASN A 147 -10.23 4.92 3.17
C ASN A 147 -10.93 5.45 4.43
N LEU A 148 -10.57 4.94 5.61
CA LEU A 148 -11.09 5.45 6.88
C LEU A 148 -10.65 6.90 7.14
N VAL A 149 -9.39 7.24 6.90
CA VAL A 149 -8.91 8.62 6.99
C VAL A 149 -9.73 9.53 6.10
N GLY A 150 -9.94 9.13 4.84
CA GLY A 150 -10.67 9.93 3.85
C GLY A 150 -12.14 10.13 4.20
N SER A 151 -12.79 9.11 4.74
CA SER A 151 -14.24 9.12 5.03
C SER A 151 -14.56 9.82 6.36
N SER A 152 -13.72 9.60 7.37
CA SER A 152 -13.90 10.18 8.70
C SER A 152 -13.28 11.57 8.84
N ASN A 153 -12.52 12.03 7.84
CA ASN A 153 -11.68 13.22 7.95
C ASN A 153 -10.77 13.18 9.20
N ALA A 154 -10.23 12.00 9.49
CA ALA A 154 -9.43 11.76 10.69
C ALA A 154 -8.10 12.51 10.60
N LYS A 155 -7.86 13.40 11.56
CA LYS A 155 -6.62 14.19 11.68
C LYS A 155 -5.70 13.67 12.79
N SER A 156 -6.12 12.65 13.52
CA SER A 156 -5.34 12.05 14.61
C SER A 156 -5.57 10.55 14.69
N LYS A 157 -4.59 9.84 15.27
CA LYS A 157 -4.66 8.41 15.54
C LYS A 157 -5.87 8.03 16.39
N ASP A 158 -6.21 8.83 17.39
CA ASP A 158 -7.34 8.58 18.30
C ASP A 158 -8.67 8.46 17.56
N ILE A 159 -8.87 9.25 16.51
CA ILE A 159 -10.08 9.17 15.69
C ILE A 159 -10.11 7.83 14.95
N LEU A 160 -9.01 7.42 14.31
CA LEU A 160 -8.92 6.14 13.62
C LEU A 160 -9.11 4.96 14.57
N TRP A 161 -8.48 5.00 15.75
CA TRP A 161 -8.64 3.96 16.76
C TRP A 161 -10.08 3.80 17.26
N LYS A 162 -10.88 4.86 17.28
CA LYS A 162 -12.31 4.76 17.59
C LYS A 162 -13.06 3.92 16.55
N PHE A 163 -12.75 4.09 15.25
CA PHE A 163 -13.33 3.26 14.20
C PHE A 163 -12.81 1.82 14.25
N ILE A 164 -11.50 1.64 14.44
CA ILE A 164 -10.88 0.32 14.56
C ILE A 164 -11.52 -0.48 15.70
N ASN A 165 -11.72 0.15 16.88
CA ASN A 165 -12.33 -0.50 18.04
C ASN A 165 -13.83 -0.80 17.91
N ARG A 166 -14.55 -0.17 16.98
CA ARG A 166 -15.93 -0.56 16.67
C ARG A 166 -16.01 -1.95 16.04
N PHE A 167 -15.05 -2.26 15.16
CA PHE A 167 -15.00 -3.52 14.44
C PHE A 167 -14.20 -4.60 15.18
N HIS A 168 -13.03 -4.25 15.67
CA HIS A 168 -12.18 -5.13 16.48
C HIS A 168 -12.28 -4.72 17.95
N LYS A 169 -13.27 -5.29 18.66
CA LYS A 169 -13.49 -4.95 20.07
C LYS A 169 -12.28 -5.31 20.94
N ASN A 170 -11.92 -4.42 21.85
CA ASN A 170 -10.90 -4.62 22.88
C ASN A 170 -9.45 -4.75 22.40
N ILE A 171 -9.10 -4.25 21.22
CA ILE A 171 -7.68 -4.11 20.84
C ILE A 171 -7.14 -2.74 21.25
N LYS A 172 -5.86 -2.70 21.63
CA LYS A 172 -5.21 -1.48 22.11
C LYS A 172 -3.96 -1.17 21.29
N PRO A 173 -3.62 0.11 21.12
CA PRO A 173 -2.41 0.51 20.38
C PRO A 173 -1.13 -0.19 20.84
N GLU A 174 -0.97 -0.39 22.15
CA GLU A 174 0.21 -1.00 22.75
C GLU A 174 0.36 -2.49 22.40
N GLU A 175 -0.73 -3.17 22.08
CA GLU A 175 -0.75 -4.58 21.70
C GLU A 175 -0.60 -4.78 20.17
N TYR A 176 -0.77 -3.69 19.40
CA TYR A 176 -0.74 -3.67 17.94
C TYR A 176 0.17 -2.55 17.42
N PRO A 177 1.49 -2.58 17.73
CA PRO A 177 2.41 -1.50 17.37
C PRO A 177 2.57 -1.28 15.86
N ILE A 178 2.43 -2.33 15.04
CA ILE A 178 2.42 -2.18 13.57
C ILE A 178 1.18 -1.38 13.15
N LEU A 179 0.00 -1.80 13.60
CA LEU A 179 -1.25 -1.10 13.28
C LEU A 179 -1.23 0.34 13.79
N ASP A 180 -0.72 0.58 14.99
CA ASP A 180 -0.62 1.93 15.57
C ASP A 180 0.28 2.85 14.73
N SER A 181 1.43 2.34 14.30
CA SER A 181 2.32 3.05 13.37
C SER A 181 1.64 3.33 12.04
N LEU A 182 0.93 2.34 11.48
CA LEU A 182 0.22 2.49 10.21
C LEU A 182 -0.91 3.52 10.27
N THR A 183 -1.54 3.76 11.42
CA THR A 183 -2.56 4.83 11.56
C THR A 183 -1.96 6.20 11.31
N GLU A 184 -0.77 6.49 11.84
CA GLU A 184 -0.04 7.73 11.59
C GLU A 184 0.44 7.85 10.15
N ASN A 185 1.01 6.76 9.62
CA ASN A 185 1.45 6.69 8.23
C ASN A 185 0.28 6.97 7.26
N ALA A 186 -0.90 6.41 7.54
CA ALA A 186 -2.09 6.60 6.71
C ALA A 186 -2.56 8.08 6.72
N ILE A 187 -2.55 8.73 7.87
CA ILE A 187 -2.88 10.17 7.98
C ILE A 187 -1.90 11.00 7.17
N ASN A 188 -0.59 10.73 7.31
CA ASN A 188 0.44 11.46 6.59
C ASN A 188 0.32 11.25 5.07
N TYR A 189 0.19 10.00 4.62
CA TYR A 189 0.05 9.69 3.21
C TYR A 189 -1.22 10.32 2.62
N PHE A 190 -2.33 10.20 3.33
CA PHE A 190 -3.60 10.79 2.89
C PHE A 190 -3.49 12.30 2.71
N LYS A 191 -3.00 13.00 3.70
CA LYS A 191 -2.82 14.45 3.70
C LYS A 191 -1.92 14.93 2.55
N ASP A 192 -0.80 14.24 2.33
CA ASP A 192 0.24 14.69 1.41
C ASP A 192 -0.02 14.23 -0.04
N LYS A 193 -0.65 13.06 -0.25
CA LYS A 193 -0.75 12.42 -1.57
C LYS A 193 -2.19 12.23 -2.07
N VAL A 194 -3.14 11.99 -1.18
CA VAL A 194 -4.52 11.70 -1.58
C VAL A 194 -5.37 12.96 -1.59
N GLU A 195 -5.43 13.68 -0.47
CA GLU A 195 -6.31 14.84 -0.27
C GLU A 195 -6.14 15.92 -1.36
N PRO A 196 -4.90 16.30 -1.79
CA PRO A 196 -4.71 17.33 -2.82
C PRO A 196 -5.22 16.92 -4.20
N ASN A 197 -5.34 15.62 -4.46
CA ASN A 197 -5.71 15.06 -5.77
C ASN A 197 -7.18 14.63 -5.86
N LYS A 198 -7.96 14.75 -4.78
CA LYS A 198 -9.36 14.36 -4.76
C LYS A 198 -10.21 15.19 -5.71
N LYS A 199 -11.01 14.49 -6.50
CA LYS A 199 -11.99 15.09 -7.42
C LYS A 199 -13.36 14.47 -7.20
N PHE A 200 -14.18 15.14 -6.41
CA PHE A 200 -15.53 14.67 -6.15
C PHE A 200 -16.41 14.90 -7.37
N LYS A 201 -17.14 13.87 -7.76
CA LYS A 201 -18.15 13.95 -8.79
C LYS A 201 -19.45 14.49 -8.19
N VAL A 202 -20.07 15.42 -8.88
CA VAL A 202 -21.47 15.81 -8.64
C VAL A 202 -22.34 14.84 -9.44
N PRO A 203 -23.16 13.98 -8.78
CA PRO A 203 -23.98 13.00 -9.50
C PRO A 203 -25.12 13.69 -10.25
N ASP A 204 -25.45 13.18 -11.43
CA ASP A 204 -26.63 13.59 -12.17
C ASP A 204 -27.94 13.09 -11.51
N GLU A 205 -29.10 13.39 -12.09
CA GLU A 205 -30.41 13.00 -11.54
C GLU A 205 -30.60 11.49 -11.45
N GLN A 206 -30.13 10.72 -12.44
CA GLN A 206 -30.25 9.27 -12.46
C GLN A 206 -29.29 8.65 -11.45
N GLU A 207 -28.07 9.14 -11.38
CA GLU A 207 -27.04 8.72 -10.41
C GLU A 207 -27.48 9.06 -8.97
N THR A 208 -28.03 10.24 -8.77
CA THR A 208 -28.60 10.66 -7.47
C THR A 208 -29.74 9.74 -7.05
N LYS A 209 -30.64 9.35 -7.96
CA LYS A 209 -31.71 8.39 -7.70
C LYS A 209 -31.15 7.03 -7.28
N ALA A 210 -30.13 6.53 -7.99
CA ALA A 210 -29.49 5.26 -7.66
C ALA A 210 -28.84 5.28 -6.26
N LEU A 211 -28.14 6.36 -5.92
CA LEU A 211 -27.55 6.54 -4.59
C LEU A 211 -28.61 6.67 -3.49
N LYS A 212 -29.74 7.35 -3.73
CA LYS A 212 -30.87 7.40 -2.78
C LYS A 212 -31.51 6.03 -2.58
N ASN A 213 -31.60 5.21 -3.63
CA ASN A 213 -32.08 3.81 -3.51
C ASN A 213 -31.09 2.98 -2.65
N LEU A 214 -29.78 3.17 -2.82
CA LEU A 214 -28.78 2.55 -1.95
C LEU A 214 -28.98 2.97 -0.48
N ILE A 215 -29.12 4.26 -0.20
CA ILE A 215 -29.39 4.80 1.14
C ILE A 215 -30.66 4.15 1.72
N SER A 216 -31.75 4.14 0.98
CA SER A 216 -33.03 3.55 1.41
C SER A 216 -32.87 2.07 1.79
N LYS A 217 -32.13 1.33 0.97
CA LYS A 217 -31.85 -0.10 1.25
C LYS A 217 -30.98 -0.28 2.46
N LEU A 218 -29.91 0.51 2.61
CA LEU A 218 -29.03 0.47 3.79
C LEU A 218 -29.79 0.81 5.08
N ASN A 219 -30.73 1.75 5.05
CA ASN A 219 -31.60 2.06 6.20
C ASN A 219 -32.53 0.90 6.60
N SER A 220 -32.84 -0.03 5.69
CA SER A 220 -33.78 -1.13 5.93
C SER A 220 -33.09 -2.40 6.43
N ILE A 221 -31.78 -2.47 6.50
CA ILE A 221 -31.03 -3.66 6.88
C ILE A 221 -30.53 -3.61 8.32
N SER A 222 -30.28 -4.79 8.90
CA SER A 222 -29.72 -4.91 10.25
C SER A 222 -28.23 -4.52 10.26
N GLN A 223 -27.78 -3.88 11.34
CA GLN A 223 -26.36 -3.59 11.59
C GLN A 223 -25.51 -4.84 11.84
N SER A 224 -26.14 -6.02 11.99
CA SER A 224 -25.46 -7.29 12.24
C SER A 224 -25.16 -8.10 10.97
N LEU A 225 -25.42 -7.53 9.76
CA LEU A 225 -25.11 -8.24 8.52
C LEU A 225 -23.61 -8.36 8.30
N GLU A 226 -23.20 -9.49 7.76
CA GLU A 226 -21.81 -9.74 7.39
C GLU A 226 -21.40 -8.86 6.17
N PRO A 227 -20.12 -8.50 6.05
CA PRO A 227 -19.63 -7.65 4.95
C PRO A 227 -19.99 -8.15 3.56
N GLU A 228 -20.02 -9.48 3.36
CA GLU A 228 -20.38 -10.13 2.10
C GLU A 228 -21.86 -9.94 1.74
N GLU A 229 -22.73 -9.96 2.74
CA GLU A 229 -24.18 -9.73 2.56
C GLU A 229 -24.43 -8.27 2.17
N ILE A 230 -23.78 -7.33 2.86
CA ILE A 230 -23.82 -5.90 2.50
C ILE A 230 -23.29 -5.68 1.08
N GLN A 231 -22.20 -6.34 0.72
CA GLN A 231 -21.63 -6.25 -0.63
C GLN A 231 -22.63 -6.72 -1.69
N THR A 232 -23.35 -7.82 -1.41
CA THR A 232 -24.40 -8.36 -2.29
C THR A 232 -25.55 -7.36 -2.48
N ILE A 233 -25.93 -6.66 -1.42
CA ILE A 233 -26.95 -5.61 -1.47
C ILE A 233 -26.48 -4.44 -2.36
N VAL A 234 -25.24 -3.98 -2.21
CA VAL A 234 -24.68 -2.92 -3.05
C VAL A 234 -24.68 -3.34 -4.53
N TYR A 235 -24.34 -4.59 -4.84
CA TYR A 235 -24.42 -5.13 -6.21
C TYR A 235 -25.86 -5.14 -6.75
N SER A 236 -26.84 -5.58 -5.96
CA SER A 236 -28.24 -5.65 -6.38
C SER A 236 -28.79 -4.27 -6.73
N ILE A 237 -28.53 -3.28 -5.87
CA ILE A 237 -28.95 -1.89 -6.12
C ILE A 237 -28.33 -1.34 -7.42
N GLY A 238 -27.07 -1.63 -7.70
CA GLY A 238 -26.46 -1.25 -8.98
C GLY A 238 -27.19 -1.84 -10.18
N LYS A 239 -27.50 -3.15 -10.14
CA LYS A 239 -28.25 -3.83 -11.20
C LYS A 239 -29.67 -3.24 -11.40
N GLU A 240 -30.39 -3.02 -10.32
CA GLU A 240 -31.74 -2.46 -10.33
C GLU A 240 -31.82 -1.01 -10.83
N ASN A 241 -30.70 -0.28 -10.81
CA ASN A 241 -30.61 1.11 -11.23
C ASN A 241 -29.85 1.31 -12.58
N GLY A 242 -29.81 0.27 -13.41
CA GLY A 242 -29.34 0.38 -14.80
C GLY A 242 -27.87 0.02 -15.02
N TYR A 243 -27.14 -0.41 -13.97
CA TYR A 243 -25.72 -0.81 -14.07
C TYR A 243 -25.54 -2.33 -14.26
N GLU A 244 -26.60 -3.08 -14.64
CA GLU A 244 -26.53 -4.54 -14.77
C GLU A 244 -25.44 -4.98 -15.77
N LYS A 245 -25.29 -4.27 -16.89
CA LYS A 245 -24.30 -4.59 -17.93
C LYS A 245 -22.88 -4.19 -17.56
N ASN A 246 -22.71 -3.22 -16.68
CA ASN A 246 -21.41 -2.70 -16.26
C ASN A 246 -21.42 -2.24 -14.80
N LEU A 247 -21.33 -3.20 -13.89
CA LEU A 247 -21.24 -2.94 -12.45
C LEU A 247 -19.98 -2.15 -12.05
N ARG A 248 -18.97 -2.13 -12.90
CA ARG A 248 -17.77 -1.32 -12.64
C ARG A 248 -18.11 0.16 -12.59
N ASP A 249 -19.00 0.64 -13.47
CA ASP A 249 -19.42 2.07 -13.49
C ASP A 249 -20.23 2.42 -12.24
N TRP A 250 -21.03 1.47 -11.70
CA TRP A 250 -21.73 1.66 -10.43
C TRP A 250 -20.75 1.90 -9.27
N PHE A 251 -19.73 1.04 -9.13
CA PHE A 251 -18.74 1.22 -8.09
C PHE A 251 -17.90 2.47 -8.30
N LYS A 252 -17.53 2.77 -9.55
CA LYS A 252 -16.83 4.02 -9.89
C LYS A 252 -17.65 5.23 -9.46
N LEU A 253 -18.96 5.26 -9.74
CA LEU A 253 -19.87 6.33 -9.28
C LEU A 253 -19.81 6.49 -7.76
N ILE A 254 -19.96 5.40 -7.01
CA ILE A 254 -19.88 5.46 -5.54
C ILE A 254 -18.52 6.04 -5.11
N TYR A 255 -17.42 5.58 -5.69
CA TYR A 255 -16.09 6.03 -5.31
C TYR A 255 -15.84 7.50 -5.64
N GLU A 256 -16.23 7.95 -6.83
CA GLU A 256 -16.09 9.34 -7.24
C GLU A 256 -16.93 10.29 -6.40
N VAL A 257 -18.15 9.89 -6.03
CA VAL A 257 -19.03 10.72 -5.19
C VAL A 257 -18.59 10.69 -3.73
N VAL A 258 -18.29 9.53 -3.18
CA VAL A 258 -18.04 9.37 -1.74
C VAL A 258 -16.59 9.70 -1.39
N PHE A 259 -15.63 9.21 -2.17
CA PHE A 259 -14.20 9.31 -1.87
C PHE A 259 -13.46 10.32 -2.74
N GLY A 260 -14.02 10.75 -3.87
CA GLY A 260 -13.34 11.62 -4.84
C GLY A 260 -12.24 10.92 -5.62
N GLU A 261 -12.37 9.62 -5.83
CA GLU A 261 -11.39 8.73 -6.47
C GLU A 261 -12.11 7.77 -7.43
N GLU A 262 -11.45 7.30 -8.50
CA GLU A 262 -12.06 6.36 -9.45
C GLU A 262 -12.15 4.92 -8.92
N ASN A 263 -11.35 4.60 -7.92
CA ASN A 263 -11.27 3.28 -7.29
C ASN A 263 -11.42 3.44 -5.77
N GLY A 264 -11.86 2.39 -5.10
CA GLY A 264 -12.06 2.42 -3.65
C GLY A 264 -12.11 1.02 -3.04
N PRO A 265 -12.47 0.94 -1.75
CA PRO A 265 -12.53 -0.31 -1.02
C PRO A 265 -13.68 -1.19 -1.49
N ARG A 266 -13.64 -2.47 -1.14
CA ARG A 266 -14.80 -3.34 -1.22
C ARG A 266 -15.91 -2.78 -0.32
N MET A 267 -17.01 -2.30 -0.93
CA MET A 267 -18.01 -1.48 -0.23
C MET A 267 -18.67 -2.20 0.95
N GLY A 268 -18.89 -3.51 0.87
CA GLY A 268 -19.44 -4.27 1.99
C GLY A 268 -18.55 -4.21 3.22
N PHE A 269 -17.24 -4.39 3.06
CA PHE A 269 -16.27 -4.22 4.13
C PHE A 269 -16.20 -2.79 4.64
N PHE A 270 -16.18 -1.83 3.72
CA PHE A 270 -16.15 -0.41 4.10
C PHE A 270 -17.37 -0.02 4.93
N ILE A 271 -18.58 -0.36 4.49
CA ILE A 271 -19.83 -0.04 5.19
C ILE A 271 -19.89 -0.73 6.57
N SER A 272 -19.52 -2.00 6.63
CA SER A 272 -19.44 -2.74 7.90
C SER A 272 -18.46 -2.09 8.88
N PHE A 273 -17.29 -1.64 8.38
CA PHE A 273 -16.22 -1.10 9.19
C PHE A 273 -16.45 0.38 9.58
N PHE A 274 -16.82 1.22 8.61
CA PHE A 274 -17.06 2.64 8.84
C PHE A 274 -18.33 2.87 9.66
N GLY A 275 -19.32 2.01 9.48
CA GLY A 275 -20.64 2.07 10.08
C GLY A 275 -21.72 2.36 9.05
N LEU A 276 -22.86 1.68 9.24
CA LEU A 276 -24.01 1.80 8.36
C LEU A 276 -24.58 3.21 8.34
N ASN A 277 -24.84 3.77 9.51
CA ASN A 277 -25.40 5.11 9.68
C ASN A 277 -24.42 6.17 9.18
N GLU A 278 -23.14 6.03 9.54
CA GLU A 278 -22.07 6.94 9.09
C GLU A 278 -21.92 6.94 7.57
N THR A 279 -22.07 5.77 6.93
CA THR A 279 -22.03 5.67 5.46
C THR A 279 -23.24 6.37 4.84
N ILE A 280 -24.43 6.18 5.39
CA ILE A 280 -25.66 6.85 4.94
C ILE A 280 -25.52 8.36 5.04
N GLU A 281 -25.05 8.87 6.18
CA GLU A 281 -24.77 10.29 6.40
C GLU A 281 -23.74 10.83 5.41
N LEU A 282 -22.65 10.07 5.17
CA LEU A 282 -21.61 10.44 4.24
C LEU A 282 -22.14 10.58 2.79
N ILE A 283 -22.93 9.59 2.31
CA ILE A 283 -23.53 9.63 0.99
C ILE A 283 -24.51 10.81 0.90
N ASN A 284 -25.42 10.96 1.89
CA ASN A 284 -26.37 12.05 1.93
C ASN A 284 -25.69 13.44 1.85
N LYS A 285 -24.63 13.65 2.59
CA LYS A 285 -23.85 14.89 2.56
C LYS A 285 -23.28 15.19 1.17
N LYS A 286 -22.90 14.14 0.43
CA LYS A 286 -22.26 14.29 -0.89
C LYS A 286 -23.25 14.51 -2.02
N ILE A 287 -24.48 13.99 -1.92
CA ILE A 287 -25.52 14.18 -2.96
C ILE A 287 -26.34 15.46 -2.77
N ASN A 288 -26.24 16.11 -1.60
CA ASN A 288 -26.98 17.34 -1.28
C ASN A 288 -26.10 18.62 -1.30
N ASN A 289 -24.78 18.48 -1.56
CA ASN A 289 -23.85 19.57 -1.78
C ASN A 289 -23.66 19.79 -3.28
#